data_b364156dd31875c029e7386f04081e2e
#
_entry.id   b364156dd31875c029e7386f04081e2e
#
_cell.length_a   1.000
_cell.length_b   1.000
_cell.length_c   1.000
_cell.angle_alpha   90.00
_cell.angle_beta   90.00
_cell.angle_gamma   90.00
#
_symmetry.space_group_name_H-M   'P 1'
#
loop_
_entity.id
_entity.type
_entity.pdbx_description
1 polymer ?
#
loop_
_entity_poly.entity_id
_entity_poly.type
_entity_poly.pdbx_seq_one_letter_code
_entity_poly.pdbx_strand_id
1 'polypeptide(L)'
;MRNLLRKLVSGVLAVSLAASLLPAAAFAAGNSAKETHITILGTSDMHANPWGFNYEDDKETTNNGMARLYTYIQQVRAEEPNVVLLDAGDDIQGTIMTDDIYNKKPESPHPVITAMNLMGYDAMTLGNHEFNWGISTMKKILGQANFPVLAANIKDASGNYVTGAGWTILERSGVKIAVIGVDTPDVPIWDGGKEGIEDCTYEAASTAVKQAIKEIGGQADLIVVSAHMGLYPEFDEEHGADSAQKILDDNPEVDVLQVAHTHSTVNQKQGNVVIGGVRSSGREIARFDLTLNANKKVIASSVEIVDMNGVTPSEELRSNPVIAEAHQATRAFISGGSGEDGEKGASLGSTTAKFQPKNEIDRLPEGKLRDTAVMDLINKVQLENSGADVSAAALFKDTSDLPK
;
A
#
# COMPACT_ATOMS: atom_id res chain seq x y z
N MET A 1 -55.76 50.63 14.20
CA MET A 1 -55.30 50.60 15.62
C MET A 1 -54.24 49.56 15.78
N ARG A 2 -53.04 50.02 15.94
CA ARG A 2 -52.02 49.68 16.95
C ARG A 2 -51.54 48.24 16.94
N ASN A 3 -50.33 48.06 16.40
CA ASN A 3 -49.07 47.86 17.14
C ASN A 3 -48.93 46.45 17.76
N LEU A 4 -47.95 45.65 17.45
CA LEU A 4 -46.53 45.68 17.88
C LEU A 4 -45.84 44.47 17.21
N LEU A 5 -44.89 44.58 16.40
CA LEU A 5 -43.43 44.63 16.58
C LEU A 5 -42.82 43.72 17.68
N ARG A 6 -41.83 42.96 17.25
CA ARG A 6 -40.69 42.38 17.99
C ARG A 6 -40.80 40.88 18.32
N LYS A 7 -39.78 40.10 18.17
CA LYS A 7 -38.31 40.29 18.00
C LYS A 7 -37.72 39.03 17.39
N LEU A 8 -36.81 39.20 16.47
CA LEU A 8 -35.72 38.25 16.16
C LEU A 8 -34.88 37.99 17.42
N VAL A 9 -34.61 36.74 17.76
CA VAL A 9 -33.52 36.38 18.66
C VAL A 9 -32.66 35.37 17.97
N SER A 10 -31.52 35.84 17.49
CA SER A 10 -30.38 35.05 17.04
C SER A 10 -29.79 34.32 18.25
N GLY A 11 -29.85 33.00 18.24
CA GLY A 11 -29.13 32.17 19.21
C GLY A 11 -27.72 31.88 18.68
N VAL A 12 -26.75 32.71 19.09
CA VAL A 12 -25.33 32.39 18.97
C VAL A 12 -24.99 31.40 20.07
N LEU A 13 -24.67 30.18 19.72
CA LEU A 13 -24.11 29.21 20.68
C LEU A 13 -22.64 29.57 20.89
N ALA A 14 -22.34 30.22 22.00
CA ALA A 14 -20.98 30.44 22.47
C ALA A 14 -20.46 29.12 23.07
N VAL A 15 -19.54 28.47 22.39
CA VAL A 15 -18.71 27.40 22.97
C VAL A 15 -17.67 28.07 23.85
N SER A 16 -17.85 27.96 25.17
CA SER A 16 -16.90 28.42 26.18
C SER A 16 -15.67 27.48 26.18
N LEU A 17 -14.57 27.93 25.61
CA LEU A 17 -13.23 27.37 25.82
C LEU A 17 -12.83 27.62 27.29
N ALA A 18 -12.85 26.59 28.10
CA ALA A 18 -12.20 26.62 29.41
C ALA A 18 -10.69 26.48 29.21
N ALA A 19 -9.98 27.60 29.07
CA ALA A 19 -8.54 27.64 29.17
C ALA A 19 -8.15 27.35 30.62
N SER A 20 -7.72 26.15 30.95
CA SER A 20 -7.04 25.80 32.17
C SER A 20 -5.63 26.44 32.14
N LEU A 21 -5.49 27.55 32.86
CA LEU A 21 -4.19 28.15 33.19
C LEU A 21 -3.41 27.17 34.08
N LEU A 22 -2.56 26.36 33.49
CA LEU A 22 -1.48 25.69 34.23
C LEU A 22 -0.40 26.75 34.52
N PRO A 23 0.19 26.76 35.75
CA PRO A 23 1.23 27.72 36.09
C PRO A 23 2.46 27.38 35.21
N ALA A 24 2.96 28.41 34.52
CA ALA A 24 4.24 28.35 33.85
C ALA A 24 5.33 28.07 34.89
N ALA A 25 5.69 26.79 35.08
CA ALA A 25 6.93 26.47 35.76
C ALA A 25 8.05 26.99 34.86
N ALA A 26 8.78 28.00 35.38
CA ALA A 26 10.00 28.47 34.77
C ALA A 26 11.01 27.31 34.74
N PHE A 27 11.06 26.62 33.62
CA PHE A 27 12.17 25.70 33.33
C PHE A 27 13.42 26.57 33.14
N ALA A 28 14.40 26.36 34.01
CA ALA A 28 15.73 26.90 33.89
C ALA A 28 16.23 26.68 32.47
N ALA A 29 16.79 27.74 31.85
CA ALA A 29 17.49 27.66 30.58
C ALA A 29 18.77 26.80 30.77
N GLY A 30 18.61 25.50 30.88
CA GLY A 30 19.63 24.53 30.59
C GLY A 30 19.69 24.39 29.06
N ASN A 31 20.87 24.37 28.46
CA ASN A 31 21.14 24.09 27.05
C ASN A 31 20.14 23.04 26.54
N SER A 32 19.05 23.45 25.90
CA SER A 32 18.18 22.54 25.19
C SER A 32 18.95 22.06 23.97
N ALA A 33 19.59 20.92 24.11
CA ALA A 33 20.13 20.21 22.97
C ALA A 33 19.00 20.14 21.93
N LYS A 34 19.25 20.68 20.74
CA LYS A 34 18.24 20.81 19.69
C LYS A 34 17.74 19.41 19.32
N GLU A 35 16.51 19.10 19.70
CA GLU A 35 15.85 17.87 19.27
C GLU A 35 15.42 17.99 17.80
N THR A 36 15.43 16.89 17.09
CA THR A 36 14.95 16.80 15.72
C THR A 36 13.83 15.77 15.66
N HIS A 37 12.68 16.17 15.12
CA HIS A 37 11.56 15.28 14.88
C HIS A 37 11.58 14.80 13.44
N ILE A 38 11.41 13.48 13.23
CA ILE A 38 11.28 12.84 11.94
C ILE A 38 9.96 12.07 11.94
N THR A 39 9.13 12.34 10.94
CA THR A 39 7.90 11.59 10.69
C THR A 39 8.07 10.73 9.45
N ILE A 40 7.92 9.41 9.57
CA ILE A 40 7.91 8.50 8.44
C ILE A 40 6.47 8.06 8.21
N LEU A 41 5.99 8.20 6.99
CA LEU A 41 4.70 7.69 6.54
C LEU A 41 4.93 6.46 5.67
N GLY A 42 4.25 5.37 6.01
CA GLY A 42 4.38 4.09 5.34
C GLY A 42 3.06 3.61 4.73
N THR A 43 3.09 3.28 3.44
CA THR A 43 1.99 2.65 2.71
C THR A 43 2.45 1.33 2.14
N SER A 44 1.52 0.46 1.76
CA SER A 44 1.80 -0.80 1.06
C SER A 44 0.54 -1.35 0.40
N ASP A 45 0.72 -2.35 -0.45
CA ASP A 45 -0.37 -3.17 -0.98
C ASP A 45 -1.48 -2.29 -1.60
N MET A 46 -1.09 -1.26 -2.40
CA MET A 46 -2.06 -0.37 -3.04
C MET A 46 -2.94 -1.11 -4.03
N HIS A 47 -2.45 -2.21 -4.59
CA HIS A 47 -3.20 -3.05 -5.52
C HIS A 47 -3.98 -2.22 -6.54
N ALA A 48 -3.26 -1.33 -7.23
CA ALA A 48 -3.76 -0.52 -8.33
C ALA A 48 -5.01 0.30 -8.01
N ASN A 49 -5.07 0.93 -6.84
CA ASN A 49 -6.18 1.78 -6.42
C ASN A 49 -5.83 3.28 -6.39
N PRO A 50 -5.45 3.93 -7.52
CA PRO A 50 -5.11 5.35 -7.51
C PRO A 50 -6.32 6.24 -7.22
N TRP A 51 -7.51 5.86 -7.69
CA TRP A 51 -8.73 6.67 -7.61
C TRP A 51 -9.53 6.49 -6.32
N GLY A 52 -9.61 5.26 -5.81
CA GLY A 52 -10.55 4.88 -4.74
C GLY A 52 -11.94 4.60 -5.28
N PHE A 53 -12.05 3.66 -6.22
CA PHE A 53 -13.28 3.30 -6.90
C PHE A 53 -13.44 1.78 -6.99
N ASN A 54 -14.63 1.29 -6.71
CA ASN A 54 -14.99 -0.10 -6.97
C ASN A 54 -15.55 -0.21 -8.39
N TYR A 55 -14.74 -0.72 -9.30
CA TYR A 55 -15.09 -0.85 -10.71
C TYR A 55 -16.14 -1.92 -10.98
N GLU A 56 -16.26 -2.93 -10.12
CA GLU A 56 -17.28 -3.98 -10.26
C GLU A 56 -18.68 -3.45 -9.95
N ASP A 57 -18.79 -2.60 -8.94
CA ASP A 57 -20.06 -2.01 -8.49
C ASP A 57 -20.35 -0.66 -9.15
N ASP A 58 -19.43 -0.12 -9.95
CA ASP A 58 -19.44 1.23 -10.52
C ASP A 58 -19.71 2.33 -9.47
N LYS A 59 -18.94 2.28 -8.35
CA LYS A 59 -19.16 3.16 -7.20
C LYS A 59 -17.86 3.68 -6.59
N GLU A 60 -17.93 4.94 -6.14
CA GLU A 60 -16.91 5.50 -5.25
C GLU A 60 -16.82 4.68 -3.96
N THR A 61 -15.59 4.46 -3.49
CA THR A 61 -15.34 3.87 -2.18
C THR A 61 -15.26 4.95 -1.10
N THR A 62 -15.45 4.59 0.16
CA THR A 62 -15.44 5.55 1.28
C THR A 62 -14.15 5.54 2.08
N ASN A 63 -13.31 4.52 1.90
CA ASN A 63 -12.20 4.24 2.82
C ASN A 63 -10.91 3.75 2.17
N ASN A 64 -10.79 3.83 0.84
CA ASN A 64 -9.57 3.37 0.16
C ASN A 64 -9.12 4.31 -0.97
N GLY A 65 -7.97 4.01 -1.55
CA GLY A 65 -7.41 4.68 -2.70
C GLY A 65 -6.35 5.73 -2.38
N MET A 66 -5.36 5.83 -3.29
CA MET A 66 -4.24 6.77 -3.15
C MET A 66 -4.69 8.23 -3.08
N ALA A 67 -5.84 8.57 -3.69
CA ALA A 67 -6.39 9.93 -3.61
C ALA A 67 -6.74 10.36 -2.17
N ARG A 68 -7.13 9.43 -1.29
CA ARG A 68 -7.38 9.73 0.14
C ARG A 68 -6.09 9.82 0.92
N LEU A 69 -5.16 8.90 0.67
CA LEU A 69 -3.83 8.94 1.25
C LEU A 69 -3.14 10.28 0.93
N TYR A 70 -3.25 10.76 -0.31
CA TYR A 70 -2.63 12.03 -0.70
C TYR A 70 -3.16 13.21 0.11
N THR A 71 -4.47 13.29 0.36
CA THR A 71 -5.04 14.31 1.22
C THR A 71 -4.42 14.28 2.63
N TYR A 72 -4.33 13.10 3.25
CA TYR A 72 -3.72 12.95 4.57
C TYR A 72 -2.22 13.29 4.56
N ILE A 73 -1.48 12.78 3.58
CA ILE A 73 -0.04 13.08 3.43
C ILE A 73 0.21 14.58 3.34
N GLN A 74 -0.61 15.31 2.58
CA GLN A 74 -0.47 16.77 2.46
C GLN A 74 -0.78 17.48 3.78
N GLN A 75 -1.74 17.00 4.57
CA GLN A 75 -2.00 17.52 5.91
C GLN A 75 -0.79 17.33 6.83
N VAL A 76 -0.22 16.13 6.88
CA VAL A 76 0.97 15.85 7.68
C VAL A 76 2.16 16.71 7.24
N ARG A 77 2.38 16.86 5.93
CA ARG A 77 3.48 17.71 5.40
C ARG A 77 3.31 19.20 5.72
N ALA A 78 2.07 19.65 5.91
CA ALA A 78 1.81 21.03 6.33
C ALA A 78 2.11 21.27 7.82
N GLU A 79 2.06 20.23 8.64
CA GLU A 79 2.29 20.28 10.09
C GLU A 79 3.73 19.90 10.46
N GLU A 80 4.32 18.93 9.75
CA GLU A 80 5.61 18.34 10.04
C GLU A 80 6.65 18.69 8.96
N PRO A 81 7.78 19.32 9.33
CA PRO A 81 8.78 19.73 8.36
C PRO A 81 9.66 18.62 7.81
N ASN A 82 9.75 17.49 8.51
CA ASN A 82 10.67 16.39 8.20
C ASN A 82 9.92 15.10 7.94
N VAL A 83 9.13 15.07 6.87
CA VAL A 83 8.36 13.90 6.45
C VAL A 83 9.16 13.07 5.45
N VAL A 84 9.17 11.76 5.64
CA VAL A 84 9.61 10.73 4.70
C VAL A 84 8.40 9.88 4.33
N LEU A 85 8.17 9.64 3.04
CA LEU A 85 7.07 8.82 2.54
C LEU A 85 7.63 7.58 1.85
N LEU A 86 7.31 6.41 2.39
CA LEU A 86 7.77 5.11 1.93
C LEU A 86 6.60 4.24 1.49
N ASP A 87 6.87 3.38 0.52
CA ASP A 87 5.98 2.29 0.15
C ASP A 87 6.67 0.93 0.30
N ALA A 88 5.90 -0.09 0.68
CA ALA A 88 6.42 -1.44 0.88
C ALA A 88 5.93 -2.44 -0.17
N GLY A 89 5.52 -1.99 -1.36
CA GLY A 89 5.26 -2.83 -2.52
C GLY A 89 3.82 -3.31 -2.70
N ASP A 90 3.61 -4.11 -3.75
CA ASP A 90 2.33 -4.59 -4.26
C ASP A 90 1.42 -3.46 -4.76
N ASP A 91 1.97 -2.63 -5.65
CA ASP A 91 1.30 -1.44 -6.14
C ASP A 91 0.67 -1.60 -7.51
N ILE A 92 1.38 -2.30 -8.46
CA ILE A 92 1.01 -2.27 -9.87
C ILE A 92 0.04 -3.37 -10.30
N GLN A 93 -0.41 -4.22 -9.39
CA GLN A 93 -1.34 -5.33 -9.64
C GLN A 93 -2.59 -5.18 -8.78
N GLY A 94 -3.75 -5.65 -9.25
CA GLY A 94 -4.91 -5.91 -8.40
C GLY A 94 -6.22 -5.31 -8.87
N THR A 95 -6.25 -4.55 -9.97
CA THR A 95 -7.49 -4.10 -10.59
C THR A 95 -7.47 -4.28 -12.09
N ILE A 96 -8.64 -4.32 -12.73
CA ILE A 96 -8.78 -4.32 -14.19
C ILE A 96 -7.99 -3.18 -14.85
N MET A 97 -7.87 -2.03 -14.15
CA MET A 97 -7.09 -0.90 -14.64
C MET A 97 -5.66 -1.32 -15.00
N THR A 98 -4.99 -2.01 -14.11
CA THR A 98 -3.60 -2.41 -14.33
C THR A 98 -3.51 -3.76 -15.04
N ASP A 99 -4.23 -4.77 -14.57
CA ASP A 99 -4.05 -6.16 -14.98
C ASP A 99 -4.50 -6.40 -16.41
N ASP A 100 -5.57 -5.73 -16.84
CA ASP A 100 -6.11 -5.89 -18.18
C ASP A 100 -5.74 -4.77 -19.15
N ILE A 101 -5.35 -3.58 -18.66
CA ILE A 101 -5.12 -2.43 -19.52
C ILE A 101 -3.66 -1.98 -19.50
N TYR A 102 -3.15 -1.50 -18.34
CA TYR A 102 -1.88 -0.77 -18.31
C TYR A 102 -0.64 -1.67 -18.21
N ASN A 103 -0.69 -2.79 -17.50
CA ASN A 103 0.43 -3.75 -17.45
C ASN A 103 0.66 -4.47 -18.79
N LYS A 104 -0.37 -4.49 -19.66
CA LYS A 104 -0.23 -4.95 -21.05
C LYS A 104 0.39 -3.89 -21.98
N LYS A 105 0.60 -2.66 -21.48
CA LYS A 105 1.17 -1.53 -22.21
C LYS A 105 2.26 -0.84 -21.38
N PRO A 106 3.33 -1.54 -20.99
CA PRO A 106 4.29 -1.06 -20.01
C PRO A 106 5.09 0.18 -20.45
N GLU A 107 5.04 0.53 -21.73
CA GLU A 107 5.65 1.76 -22.28
C GLU A 107 4.76 3.01 -22.11
N SER A 108 3.48 2.83 -21.78
CA SER A 108 2.55 3.95 -21.55
C SER A 108 2.74 4.51 -20.13
N PRO A 109 2.44 5.80 -19.90
CA PRO A 109 2.42 6.35 -18.54
C PRO A 109 1.54 5.50 -17.62
N HIS A 110 2.14 4.93 -16.57
CA HIS A 110 1.44 4.03 -15.68
C HIS A 110 0.68 4.81 -14.59
N PRO A 111 -0.64 4.64 -14.43
CA PRO A 111 -1.46 5.48 -13.56
C PRO A 111 -1.05 5.42 -12.08
N VAL A 112 -0.64 4.25 -11.58
CA VAL A 112 -0.19 4.08 -10.20
C VAL A 112 1.16 4.78 -9.99
N ILE A 113 2.14 4.55 -10.87
CA ILE A 113 3.46 5.20 -10.75
C ILE A 113 3.32 6.72 -10.94
N THR A 114 2.42 7.18 -11.83
CA THR A 114 2.10 8.60 -11.97
C THR A 114 1.53 9.18 -10.67
N ALA A 115 0.63 8.44 -9.99
CA ALA A 115 0.09 8.86 -8.69
C ALA A 115 1.20 8.92 -7.62
N MET A 116 2.04 7.90 -7.53
CA MET A 116 3.16 7.86 -6.58
C MET A 116 4.15 9.02 -6.81
N ASN A 117 4.49 9.30 -8.07
CA ASN A 117 5.33 10.45 -8.43
C ASN A 117 4.72 11.78 -7.98
N LEU A 118 3.40 11.97 -8.18
CA LEU A 118 2.68 13.17 -7.76
C LEU A 118 2.61 13.27 -6.23
N MET A 119 2.42 12.15 -5.54
CA MET A 119 2.39 12.07 -4.08
C MET A 119 3.75 12.34 -3.46
N GLY A 120 4.84 12.22 -4.23
CA GLY A 120 6.21 12.50 -3.80
C GLY A 120 6.74 11.46 -2.83
N TYR A 121 6.67 10.19 -3.22
CA TYR A 121 7.34 9.11 -2.49
C TYR A 121 8.86 9.31 -2.48
N ASP A 122 9.50 8.97 -1.37
CA ASP A 122 10.96 9.03 -1.21
C ASP A 122 11.64 7.72 -1.58
N ALA A 123 10.95 6.59 -1.41
CA ALA A 123 11.38 5.27 -1.86
C ALA A 123 10.19 4.29 -1.88
N MET A 124 10.32 3.24 -2.68
CA MET A 124 9.41 2.09 -2.74
C MET A 124 10.24 0.81 -2.58
N THR A 125 9.70 -0.18 -1.91
CA THR A 125 10.22 -1.55 -1.88
C THR A 125 9.43 -2.39 -2.89
N LEU A 126 10.06 -3.39 -3.53
CA LEU A 126 9.31 -4.37 -4.32
C LEU A 126 8.39 -5.21 -3.43
N GLY A 127 7.23 -5.57 -3.96
CA GLY A 127 6.42 -6.67 -3.46
C GLY A 127 6.34 -7.81 -4.49
N ASN A 128 5.77 -8.93 -4.09
CA ASN A 128 5.69 -10.12 -4.94
C ASN A 128 4.79 -9.91 -6.17
N HIS A 129 3.79 -9.06 -6.07
CA HIS A 129 2.90 -8.78 -7.21
C HIS A 129 3.52 -7.88 -8.29
N GLU A 130 4.63 -7.21 -8.04
CA GLU A 130 5.39 -6.53 -9.08
C GLU A 130 5.96 -7.52 -10.12
N PHE A 131 6.15 -8.79 -9.76
CA PHE A 131 6.71 -9.82 -10.63
C PHE A 131 5.69 -10.51 -11.54
N ASN A 132 4.40 -10.30 -11.37
CA ASN A 132 3.34 -11.04 -12.06
C ASN A 132 3.43 -11.01 -13.61
N TRP A 133 4.08 -10.00 -14.19
CA TRP A 133 4.27 -9.89 -15.65
C TRP A 133 5.74 -10.10 -16.09
N GLY A 134 6.58 -10.66 -15.20
CA GLY A 134 8.00 -10.88 -15.43
C GLY A 134 8.88 -9.64 -15.24
N ILE A 135 10.18 -9.89 -15.16
CA ILE A 135 11.19 -8.87 -14.81
C ILE A 135 11.24 -7.72 -15.83
N SER A 136 11.11 -8.02 -17.11
CA SER A 136 11.18 -6.99 -18.16
C SER A 136 10.03 -5.99 -18.06
N THR A 137 8.81 -6.46 -17.86
CA THR A 137 7.62 -5.62 -17.69
C THR A 137 7.72 -4.80 -16.41
N MET A 138 8.08 -5.45 -15.30
CA MET A 138 8.32 -4.78 -14.01
C MET A 138 9.30 -3.61 -14.17
N LYS A 139 10.49 -3.86 -14.75
CA LYS A 139 11.52 -2.82 -14.94
C LYS A 139 11.04 -1.64 -15.80
N LYS A 140 10.23 -1.88 -16.83
CA LYS A 140 9.67 -0.82 -17.67
C LYS A 140 8.67 0.07 -16.92
N ILE A 141 7.78 -0.55 -16.13
CA ILE A 141 6.79 0.17 -15.36
C ILE A 141 7.47 0.95 -14.23
N LEU A 142 8.26 0.28 -13.39
CA LEU A 142 8.93 0.89 -12.25
C LEU A 142 10.03 1.88 -12.66
N GLY A 143 10.60 1.75 -13.87
CA GLY A 143 11.50 2.73 -14.45
C GLY A 143 10.87 4.11 -14.71
N GLN A 144 9.55 4.24 -14.59
CA GLN A 144 8.83 5.52 -14.67
C GLN A 144 8.78 6.25 -13.30
N ALA A 145 9.20 5.58 -12.21
CA ALA A 145 9.28 6.20 -10.89
C ALA A 145 10.41 7.24 -10.82
N ASN A 146 10.15 8.37 -10.17
CA ASN A 146 11.15 9.41 -9.91
C ASN A 146 11.82 9.28 -8.53
N PHE A 147 11.64 8.14 -7.90
CA PHE A 147 12.21 7.72 -6.61
C PHE A 147 12.85 6.34 -6.75
N PRO A 148 13.80 5.95 -5.86
CA PRO A 148 14.41 4.64 -5.89
C PRO A 148 13.41 3.53 -5.54
N VAL A 149 13.49 2.42 -6.29
CA VAL A 149 12.82 1.16 -5.98
C VAL A 149 13.87 0.20 -5.42
N LEU A 150 13.59 -0.41 -4.27
CA LEU A 150 14.55 -1.12 -3.45
C LEU A 150 14.23 -2.61 -3.34
N ALA A 151 15.25 -3.47 -3.47
CA ALA A 151 15.15 -4.91 -3.23
C ALA A 151 16.53 -5.48 -2.85
N ALA A 152 16.92 -5.39 -1.58
CA ALA A 152 18.26 -5.78 -1.12
C ALA A 152 18.51 -7.29 -1.19
N ASN A 153 17.44 -8.09 -1.11
CA ASN A 153 17.54 -9.54 -1.08
C ASN A 153 17.30 -10.21 -2.45
N ILE A 154 17.04 -9.43 -3.52
CA ILE A 154 16.79 -9.98 -4.84
C ILE A 154 17.84 -9.48 -5.83
N LYS A 155 18.60 -10.40 -6.43
CA LYS A 155 19.66 -10.10 -7.38
C LYS A 155 19.43 -10.80 -8.71
N ASP A 156 19.76 -10.11 -9.80
CA ASP A 156 19.73 -10.67 -11.13
C ASP A 156 20.88 -11.68 -11.38
N ALA A 157 20.89 -12.35 -12.53
CA ALA A 157 21.90 -13.33 -12.91
C ALA A 157 23.34 -12.78 -12.92
N SER A 158 23.51 -11.46 -12.96
CA SER A 158 24.81 -10.78 -12.89
C SER A 158 25.22 -10.44 -11.46
N GLY A 159 24.39 -10.73 -10.45
CA GLY A 159 24.61 -10.42 -9.06
C GLY A 159 24.33 -8.97 -8.67
N ASN A 160 23.69 -8.18 -9.56
CA ASN A 160 23.22 -6.83 -9.24
C ASN A 160 21.84 -6.87 -8.62
N TYR A 161 21.51 -5.90 -7.79
CA TYR A 161 20.13 -5.73 -7.31
C TYR A 161 19.18 -5.62 -8.50
N VAL A 162 18.10 -6.39 -8.47
CA VAL A 162 17.15 -6.51 -9.59
C VAL A 162 16.55 -5.16 -10.01
N THR A 163 16.40 -4.23 -9.07
CA THR A 163 15.91 -2.86 -9.27
C THR A 163 17.04 -1.82 -9.44
N GLY A 164 18.30 -2.25 -9.35
CA GLY A 164 19.47 -1.37 -9.36
C GLY A 164 19.88 -0.85 -7.98
N ALA A 165 19.04 -0.97 -6.94
CA ALA A 165 19.35 -0.56 -5.58
C ALA A 165 18.70 -1.51 -4.54
N GLY A 166 19.43 -1.81 -3.46
CA GLY A 166 18.89 -2.53 -2.30
C GLY A 166 18.52 -1.59 -1.15
N TRP A 167 19.14 -0.42 -1.13
CA TRP A 167 18.94 0.60 -0.10
C TRP A 167 19.25 2.01 -0.64
N THR A 168 18.79 3.03 0.10
CA THR A 168 19.08 4.44 -0.18
C THR A 168 19.31 5.21 1.13
N ILE A 169 19.93 6.40 1.05
CA ILE A 169 20.06 7.31 2.19
C ILE A 169 19.30 8.60 1.86
N LEU A 170 18.31 8.92 2.68
CA LEU A 170 17.56 10.15 2.68
C LEU A 170 18.10 11.11 3.72
N GLU A 171 17.89 12.42 3.57
CA GLU A 171 18.28 13.39 4.58
C GLU A 171 17.13 14.35 4.90
N ARG A 172 16.86 14.55 6.21
CA ARG A 172 15.87 15.49 6.74
C ARG A 172 16.48 16.25 7.92
N SER A 173 16.57 17.57 7.82
CA SER A 173 17.17 18.46 8.85
C SER A 173 18.53 17.97 9.37
N GLY A 174 19.36 17.43 8.48
CA GLY A 174 20.70 16.95 8.78
C GLY A 174 20.72 15.53 9.40
N VAL A 175 19.56 14.87 9.60
CA VAL A 175 19.47 13.46 9.98
C VAL A 175 19.51 12.61 8.70
N LYS A 176 20.43 11.67 8.65
CA LYS A 176 20.60 10.71 7.55
C LYS A 176 19.84 9.43 7.88
N ILE A 177 18.93 9.07 7.03
CA ILE A 177 17.98 7.95 7.18
C ILE A 177 18.31 6.92 6.11
N ALA A 178 18.87 5.78 6.48
CA ALA A 178 19.01 4.67 5.56
C ALA A 178 17.69 3.93 5.47
N VAL A 179 17.18 3.74 4.25
CA VAL A 179 16.01 2.92 3.93
C VAL A 179 16.50 1.69 3.20
N ILE A 180 16.26 0.51 3.77
CA ILE A 180 16.59 -0.78 3.18
C ILE A 180 15.28 -1.45 2.78
N GLY A 181 15.13 -1.80 1.50
CA GLY A 181 13.96 -2.52 0.99
C GLY A 181 14.26 -4.01 0.88
N VAL A 182 13.36 -4.86 1.36
CA VAL A 182 13.41 -6.32 1.16
C VAL A 182 12.02 -6.86 0.84
N ASP A 183 11.96 -7.82 -0.07
CA ASP A 183 10.74 -8.53 -0.43
C ASP A 183 10.76 -9.94 0.16
N THR A 184 9.61 -10.62 0.19
CA THR A 184 9.56 -12.03 0.52
C THR A 184 10.46 -12.84 -0.43
N PRO A 185 11.26 -13.79 0.06
CA PRO A 185 12.07 -14.65 -0.79
C PRO A 185 11.22 -15.67 -1.57
N ASP A 186 9.90 -15.74 -1.30
CA ASP A 186 9.00 -16.76 -1.81
C ASP A 186 8.35 -16.41 -3.15
N VAL A 187 8.72 -15.28 -3.78
CA VAL A 187 8.30 -14.90 -5.13
C VAL A 187 8.32 -16.07 -6.12
N PRO A 188 9.35 -16.95 -6.17
CA PRO A 188 9.36 -18.10 -7.08
C PRO A 188 8.27 -19.13 -6.83
N ILE A 189 7.67 -19.18 -5.64
CA ILE A 189 6.56 -20.09 -5.32
C ILE A 189 5.33 -19.74 -6.16
N TRP A 190 5.06 -18.44 -6.34
CA TRP A 190 3.88 -17.94 -7.06
C TRP A 190 4.17 -17.65 -8.54
N ASP A 191 5.34 -17.11 -8.83
CA ASP A 191 5.67 -16.56 -10.14
C ASP A 191 6.88 -17.22 -10.84
N GLY A 192 7.38 -18.36 -10.36
CA GLY A 192 8.59 -19.04 -10.87
C GLY A 192 8.59 -19.31 -12.37
N GLY A 193 7.41 -19.47 -12.99
CA GLY A 193 7.31 -19.66 -14.46
C GLY A 193 7.27 -18.36 -15.28
N LYS A 194 7.39 -17.19 -14.66
CA LYS A 194 7.39 -15.90 -15.37
C LYS A 194 8.79 -15.52 -15.84
N GLU A 195 8.85 -14.66 -16.86
CA GLU A 195 10.08 -14.23 -17.50
C GLU A 195 11.08 -13.63 -16.51
N GLY A 196 12.27 -14.21 -16.44
CA GLY A 196 13.42 -13.76 -15.66
C GLY A 196 13.38 -14.08 -14.17
N ILE A 197 12.29 -14.64 -13.64
CA ILE A 197 12.15 -14.95 -12.20
C ILE A 197 13.15 -16.02 -11.77
N GLU A 198 13.29 -17.10 -12.54
CA GLU A 198 14.21 -18.21 -12.26
C GLU A 198 15.70 -17.81 -12.43
N ASP A 199 15.97 -16.71 -13.12
CA ASP A 199 17.33 -16.20 -13.31
C ASP A 199 17.80 -15.35 -12.11
N CYS A 200 16.89 -14.99 -11.21
CA CYS A 200 17.20 -14.21 -10.00
C CYS A 200 17.55 -15.11 -8.82
N THR A 201 18.27 -14.55 -7.86
CA THR A 201 18.48 -15.15 -6.55
C THR A 201 17.69 -14.40 -5.50
N TYR A 202 17.11 -15.16 -4.59
CA TYR A 202 16.25 -14.66 -3.50
C TYR A 202 16.90 -15.06 -2.16
N GLU A 203 17.47 -14.10 -1.46
CA GLU A 203 18.15 -14.33 -0.20
C GLU A 203 17.18 -14.12 0.97
N ALA A 204 17.43 -14.78 2.12
CA ALA A 204 16.70 -14.50 3.35
C ALA A 204 16.80 -13.01 3.70
N ALA A 205 15.67 -12.37 4.01
CA ALA A 205 15.59 -10.94 4.22
C ALA A 205 16.52 -10.45 5.35
N SER A 206 16.60 -11.18 6.46
CA SER A 206 17.48 -10.82 7.59
C SER A 206 18.96 -10.77 7.20
N THR A 207 19.42 -11.69 6.34
CA THR A 207 20.78 -11.75 5.82
C THR A 207 21.08 -10.56 4.90
N ALA A 208 20.16 -10.25 4.00
CA ALA A 208 20.29 -9.12 3.09
C ALA A 208 20.31 -7.78 3.82
N VAL A 209 19.44 -7.60 4.84
CA VAL A 209 19.46 -6.41 5.72
C VAL A 209 20.81 -6.27 6.42
N LYS A 210 21.34 -7.35 6.98
CA LYS A 210 22.66 -7.35 7.62
C LYS A 210 23.77 -6.92 6.67
N GLN A 211 23.74 -7.41 5.44
CA GLN A 211 24.71 -7.02 4.43
C GLN A 211 24.54 -5.53 4.03
N ALA A 212 23.31 -5.06 3.85
CA ALA A 212 23.03 -3.65 3.55
C ALA A 212 23.52 -2.71 4.68
N ILE A 213 23.26 -3.05 5.94
CA ILE A 213 23.77 -2.28 7.10
C ILE A 213 25.31 -2.20 7.08
N LYS A 214 25.98 -3.31 6.76
CA LYS A 214 27.44 -3.33 6.61
C LYS A 214 27.92 -2.43 5.47
N GLU A 215 27.22 -2.40 4.33
CA GLU A 215 27.55 -1.55 3.18
C GLU A 215 27.31 -0.07 3.48
N ILE A 216 26.25 0.26 4.22
CA ILE A 216 25.98 1.62 4.73
C ILE A 216 27.11 2.11 5.64
N GLY A 217 27.71 1.20 6.42
CA GLY A 217 28.99 1.46 7.11
C GLY A 217 28.95 2.64 8.08
N GLY A 218 27.84 2.90 8.76
CA GLY A 218 27.68 4.00 9.71
C GLY A 218 27.47 5.38 9.07
N GLN A 219 27.13 5.44 7.79
CA GLN A 219 26.80 6.68 7.09
C GLN A 219 25.42 7.25 7.45
N ALA A 220 24.58 6.47 8.12
CA ALA A 220 23.23 6.84 8.53
C ALA A 220 23.10 7.02 10.04
N ASP A 221 22.18 7.86 10.45
CA ASP A 221 21.80 8.13 11.83
C ASP A 221 20.62 7.26 12.28
N LEU A 222 19.76 6.85 11.31
CA LEU A 222 18.60 5.95 11.46
C LEU A 222 18.67 4.84 10.43
N ILE A 223 18.24 3.65 10.83
CA ILE A 223 18.05 2.48 9.96
C ILE A 223 16.57 2.13 9.92
N VAL A 224 15.98 2.27 8.73
CA VAL A 224 14.60 1.93 8.42
C VAL A 224 14.59 0.73 7.50
N VAL A 225 13.85 -0.31 7.85
CA VAL A 225 13.60 -1.44 6.96
C VAL A 225 12.15 -1.39 6.48
N SER A 226 11.97 -1.36 5.17
CA SER A 226 10.69 -1.53 4.50
C SER A 226 10.66 -2.93 3.93
N ALA A 227 9.81 -3.80 4.50
CA ALA A 227 9.77 -5.22 4.23
C ALA A 227 8.42 -5.63 3.65
N HIS A 228 8.42 -6.09 2.40
CA HIS A 228 7.22 -6.68 1.82
C HIS A 228 7.09 -8.14 2.25
N MET A 229 6.77 -8.34 3.50
CA MET A 229 6.49 -9.64 4.14
C MET A 229 5.75 -9.45 5.45
N GLY A 230 5.12 -10.53 5.92
CA GLY A 230 4.50 -10.59 7.23
C GLY A 230 5.50 -10.48 8.39
N LEU A 231 4.99 -10.11 9.56
CA LEU A 231 5.82 -10.09 10.77
C LEU A 231 6.31 -11.49 11.14
N TYR A 232 5.48 -12.51 10.88
CA TYR A 232 5.78 -13.92 11.16
C TYR A 232 5.91 -14.70 9.84
N PRO A 233 6.61 -15.87 9.87
CA PRO A 233 6.82 -16.68 8.67
C PRO A 233 5.51 -17.14 8.05
N GLU A 234 5.49 -17.25 6.72
CA GLU A 234 4.38 -17.83 5.95
C GLU A 234 4.70 -19.25 5.48
N PHE A 235 5.89 -19.47 4.94
CA PHE A 235 6.32 -20.76 4.39
C PHE A 235 7.54 -21.35 5.11
N ASP A 236 8.42 -20.52 5.67
CA ASP A 236 9.65 -20.96 6.34
C ASP A 236 9.55 -20.85 7.86
N GLU A 237 8.66 -21.64 8.46
CA GLU A 237 8.48 -21.68 9.93
C GLU A 237 9.75 -22.10 10.70
N GLU A 238 10.64 -22.86 10.07
CA GLU A 238 11.85 -23.38 10.72
C GLU A 238 12.97 -22.34 10.81
N HIS A 239 13.21 -21.56 9.73
CA HIS A 239 14.34 -20.63 9.64
C HIS A 239 13.92 -19.17 9.58
N GLY A 240 12.64 -18.87 9.21
CA GLY A 240 12.07 -17.54 9.14
C GLY A 240 12.70 -16.67 8.06
N ALA A 241 13.07 -17.26 6.92
CA ALA A 241 13.65 -16.51 5.80
C ALA A 241 12.71 -15.41 5.27
N ASP A 242 11.40 -15.66 5.38
CA ASP A 242 10.28 -14.81 4.98
C ASP A 242 9.63 -14.07 6.18
N SER A 243 10.32 -13.94 7.31
CA SER A 243 9.81 -13.30 8.53
C SER A 243 10.47 -11.95 8.81
N ALA A 244 9.66 -10.89 8.91
CA ALA A 244 10.15 -9.59 9.31
C ALA A 244 10.59 -9.54 10.79
N GLN A 245 10.06 -10.39 11.67
CA GLN A 245 10.55 -10.54 13.04
C GLN A 245 12.00 -11.01 13.06
N LYS A 246 12.38 -11.95 12.17
CA LYS A 246 13.75 -12.45 12.05
C LYS A 246 14.73 -11.34 11.64
N ILE A 247 14.27 -10.34 10.89
CA ILE A 247 15.09 -9.15 10.58
C ILE A 247 15.49 -8.44 11.86
N LEU A 248 14.56 -8.20 12.79
CA LEU A 248 14.85 -7.54 14.07
C LEU A 248 15.72 -8.38 14.99
N ASP A 249 15.47 -9.69 15.02
CA ASP A 249 16.24 -10.62 15.87
C ASP A 249 17.73 -10.66 15.48
N ASP A 250 18.02 -10.55 14.18
CA ASP A 250 19.38 -10.65 13.64
C ASP A 250 20.07 -9.28 13.47
N ASN A 251 19.32 -8.17 13.46
CA ASN A 251 19.81 -6.83 13.15
C ASN A 251 19.31 -5.80 14.18
N PRO A 252 19.94 -5.74 15.36
CA PRO A 252 19.54 -4.85 16.46
C PRO A 252 19.76 -3.35 16.17
N GLU A 253 20.36 -3.01 15.04
CA GLU A 253 20.56 -1.63 14.57
C GLU A 253 19.32 -1.01 13.95
N VAL A 254 18.26 -1.79 13.65
CA VAL A 254 17.03 -1.32 13.03
C VAL A 254 16.24 -0.47 14.03
N ASP A 255 15.86 0.75 13.61
CA ASP A 255 15.06 1.69 14.39
C ASP A 255 13.56 1.61 14.03
N VAL A 256 13.24 1.38 12.76
CA VAL A 256 11.88 1.31 12.22
C VAL A 256 11.74 0.10 11.32
N LEU A 257 10.67 -0.67 11.49
CA LEU A 257 10.29 -1.76 10.62
C LEU A 257 8.88 -1.53 10.08
N GLN A 258 8.76 -1.32 8.78
CA GLN A 258 7.51 -1.38 8.05
C GLN A 258 7.31 -2.79 7.51
N VAL A 259 6.13 -3.38 7.71
CA VAL A 259 5.73 -4.71 7.22
C VAL A 259 4.53 -4.61 6.31
N ALA A 260 4.37 -5.57 5.39
CA ALA A 260 3.36 -5.56 4.34
C ALA A 260 2.87 -6.97 3.99
N HIS A 261 2.41 -7.21 2.76
CA HIS A 261 2.05 -8.51 2.19
C HIS A 261 0.81 -9.17 2.82
N THR A 262 0.71 -9.24 4.12
CA THR A 262 -0.39 -9.93 4.82
C THR A 262 -1.68 -9.11 4.89
N HIS A 263 -1.71 -7.89 4.35
CA HIS A 263 -2.83 -6.95 4.39
C HIS A 263 -3.41 -6.71 5.79
N SER A 264 -2.56 -6.80 6.80
CA SER A 264 -2.96 -6.77 8.22
C SER A 264 -2.45 -5.52 8.92
N THR A 265 -3.30 -4.94 9.79
CA THR A 265 -2.88 -3.84 10.65
C THR A 265 -1.89 -4.33 11.70
N VAL A 266 -0.67 -3.82 11.67
CA VAL A 266 0.37 -4.03 12.69
C VAL A 266 0.70 -2.70 13.34
N ASN A 267 0.61 -2.64 14.67
CA ASN A 267 0.96 -1.46 15.47
C ASN A 267 1.66 -1.96 16.73
N GLN A 268 2.97 -2.07 16.68
CA GLN A 268 3.75 -2.68 17.74
C GLN A 268 5.01 -1.86 18.04
N LYS A 269 5.54 -2.06 19.25
CA LYS A 269 6.83 -1.52 19.66
C LYS A 269 7.61 -2.59 20.42
N GLN A 270 8.84 -2.83 19.99
CA GLN A 270 9.78 -3.75 20.65
C GLN A 270 11.01 -2.96 21.14
N GLY A 271 11.08 -2.67 22.44
CA GLY A 271 12.08 -1.75 22.97
C GLY A 271 11.90 -0.34 22.38
N ASN A 272 12.90 0.14 21.64
CA ASN A 272 12.82 1.42 20.92
C ASN A 272 12.39 1.27 19.45
N VAL A 273 12.38 0.05 18.92
CA VAL A 273 11.94 -0.21 17.54
C VAL A 273 10.44 -0.06 17.41
N VAL A 274 9.98 0.69 16.43
CA VAL A 274 8.57 0.82 16.06
C VAL A 274 8.27 -0.01 14.83
N ILE A 275 7.16 -0.78 14.87
CA ILE A 275 6.77 -1.74 13.85
C ILE A 275 5.36 -1.38 13.39
N GLY A 276 5.19 -1.13 12.08
CA GLY A 276 3.91 -0.77 11.50
C GLY A 276 3.62 -1.53 10.21
N GLY A 277 2.38 -1.97 10.05
CA GLY A 277 1.84 -2.55 8.83
C GLY A 277 0.41 -2.10 8.63
N VAL A 278 -0.06 -2.07 7.39
CA VAL A 278 -1.34 -1.50 7.02
C VAL A 278 -2.19 -2.46 6.20
N ARG A 279 -3.50 -2.25 6.20
CA ARG A 279 -4.42 -2.94 5.29
C ARG A 279 -4.25 -2.43 3.87
N SER A 280 -4.48 -3.31 2.91
CA SER A 280 -4.33 -3.05 1.48
C SER A 280 -5.24 -1.95 0.92
N SER A 281 -4.96 -1.55 -0.32
CA SER A 281 -5.75 -0.64 -1.15
C SER A 281 -5.85 0.79 -0.62
N GLY A 282 -4.88 1.22 0.20
CA GLY A 282 -4.86 2.56 0.77
C GLY A 282 -5.94 2.83 1.81
N ARG A 283 -6.36 1.80 2.55
CA ARG A 283 -7.32 1.93 3.66
C ARG A 283 -6.71 2.52 4.91
N GLU A 284 -5.41 2.37 5.07
CA GLU A 284 -4.64 2.83 6.21
C GLU A 284 -3.30 3.39 5.76
N ILE A 285 -2.68 4.17 6.64
CA ILE A 285 -1.30 4.60 6.52
C ILE A 285 -0.62 4.44 7.89
N ALA A 286 0.60 3.92 7.91
CA ALA A 286 1.41 3.88 9.11
C ALA A 286 2.14 5.22 9.30
N ARG A 287 2.06 5.80 10.49
CA ARG A 287 2.80 7.00 10.89
C ARG A 287 3.79 6.62 12.00
N PHE A 288 5.05 6.78 11.73
CA PHE A 288 6.13 6.60 12.69
C PHE A 288 6.72 7.96 13.05
N ASP A 289 6.64 8.35 14.31
CA ASP A 289 7.21 9.58 14.80
C ASP A 289 8.44 9.29 15.67
N LEU A 290 9.57 9.89 15.33
CA LEU A 290 10.84 9.71 16.03
C LEU A 290 11.37 11.07 16.51
N THR A 291 11.81 11.13 17.75
CA THR A 291 12.52 12.28 18.30
C THR A 291 13.98 11.90 18.54
N LEU A 292 14.89 12.67 17.94
CA LEU A 292 16.33 12.48 18.08
C LEU A 292 16.92 13.63 18.90
N ASN A 293 17.88 13.30 19.74
CA ASN A 293 18.66 14.30 20.46
C ASN A 293 19.75 14.95 19.58
N ALA A 294 20.51 15.90 20.12
CA ALA A 294 21.58 16.59 19.39
C ALA A 294 22.69 15.67 18.85
N ASN A 295 22.84 14.47 19.42
CA ASN A 295 23.77 13.45 18.94
C ASN A 295 23.11 12.49 17.94
N LYS A 296 21.91 12.84 17.45
CA LYS A 296 21.12 12.08 16.49
C LYS A 296 20.76 10.66 16.97
N LYS A 297 20.60 10.48 18.26
CA LYS A 297 20.11 9.23 18.86
C LYS A 297 18.63 9.34 19.16
N VAL A 298 17.87 8.32 18.82
CA VAL A 298 16.43 8.22 19.11
C VAL A 298 16.23 8.23 20.63
N ILE A 299 15.45 9.18 21.12
CA ILE A 299 15.08 9.33 22.53
C ILE A 299 13.60 9.07 22.79
N ALA A 300 12.79 9.17 21.73
CA ALA A 300 11.37 8.78 21.75
C ALA A 300 10.97 8.28 20.37
N SER A 301 10.09 7.30 20.35
CA SER A 301 9.50 6.77 19.12
C SER A 301 8.07 6.30 19.39
N SER A 302 7.20 6.47 18.40
CA SER A 302 5.82 5.95 18.40
C SER A 302 5.42 5.53 17.01
N VAL A 303 4.42 4.65 16.93
CA VAL A 303 3.75 4.26 15.68
C VAL A 303 2.24 4.41 15.88
N GLU A 304 1.57 4.91 14.85
CA GLU A 304 0.12 5.03 14.77
C GLU A 304 -0.33 4.50 13.40
N ILE A 305 -1.42 3.76 13.36
CA ILE A 305 -2.07 3.35 12.12
C ILE A 305 -3.32 4.17 11.93
N VAL A 306 -3.33 4.98 10.88
CA VAL A 306 -4.40 5.96 10.61
C VAL A 306 -5.33 5.40 9.54
N ASP A 307 -6.61 5.28 9.88
CA ASP A 307 -7.66 4.80 8.96
C ASP A 307 -8.11 5.93 8.02
N MET A 308 -8.20 5.64 6.73
CA MET A 308 -8.61 6.62 5.70
C MET A 308 -10.12 6.74 5.55
N ASN A 309 -10.90 6.07 6.38
CA ASN A 309 -12.37 6.18 6.33
C ASN A 309 -12.84 7.61 6.57
N GLY A 310 -13.63 8.14 5.64
CA GLY A 310 -14.15 9.50 5.70
C GLY A 310 -13.16 10.61 5.29
N VAL A 311 -11.90 10.29 4.97
CA VAL A 311 -10.98 11.27 4.38
C VAL A 311 -11.45 11.61 2.97
N THR A 312 -11.58 12.89 2.66
CA THR A 312 -11.97 13.36 1.32
C THR A 312 -10.85 13.05 0.31
N PRO A 313 -11.13 12.39 -0.82
CA PRO A 313 -10.12 12.14 -1.83
C PRO A 313 -9.62 13.44 -2.46
N SER A 314 -8.34 13.48 -2.82
CA SER A 314 -7.71 14.64 -3.46
C SER A 314 -8.17 14.80 -4.91
N GLU A 315 -8.77 15.94 -5.22
CA GLU A 315 -9.11 16.32 -6.59
C GLU A 315 -7.86 16.65 -7.42
N GLU A 316 -6.77 17.10 -6.79
CA GLU A 316 -5.49 17.33 -7.47
C GLU A 316 -4.96 16.03 -8.08
N LEU A 317 -4.96 14.93 -7.31
CA LEU A 317 -4.54 13.64 -7.82
C LEU A 317 -5.50 13.12 -8.89
N ARG A 318 -6.80 13.18 -8.64
CA ARG A 318 -7.83 12.67 -9.56
C ARG A 318 -7.90 13.45 -10.88
N SER A 319 -7.61 14.74 -10.88
CA SER A 319 -7.59 15.56 -12.09
C SER A 319 -6.30 15.42 -12.91
N ASN A 320 -5.30 14.67 -12.44
CA ASN A 320 -4.13 14.37 -13.27
C ASN A 320 -4.57 13.63 -14.53
N PRO A 321 -4.17 14.08 -15.74
CA PRO A 321 -4.69 13.53 -17.00
C PRO A 321 -4.51 12.01 -17.14
N VAL A 322 -3.36 11.46 -16.73
CA VAL A 322 -3.08 10.02 -16.81
C VAL A 322 -4.02 9.23 -15.91
N ILE A 323 -4.24 9.71 -14.67
CA ILE A 323 -5.10 9.03 -13.68
C ILE A 323 -6.56 9.14 -14.07
N ALA A 324 -7.00 10.32 -14.53
CA ALA A 324 -8.37 10.54 -14.98
C ALA A 324 -8.72 9.71 -16.22
N GLU A 325 -7.80 9.66 -17.21
CA GLU A 325 -7.96 8.82 -18.41
C GLU A 325 -8.01 7.35 -18.03
N ALA A 326 -7.11 6.89 -17.14
CA ALA A 326 -7.10 5.51 -16.68
C ALA A 326 -8.41 5.10 -15.99
N HIS A 327 -8.96 5.97 -15.14
CA HIS A 327 -10.27 5.74 -14.52
C HIS A 327 -11.37 5.59 -15.56
N GLN A 328 -11.46 6.51 -16.53
CA GLN A 328 -12.46 6.47 -17.59
C GLN A 328 -12.29 5.26 -18.50
N ALA A 329 -11.04 4.95 -18.91
CA ALA A 329 -10.74 3.79 -19.75
C ALA A 329 -11.13 2.47 -19.07
N THR A 330 -10.92 2.36 -17.76
CA THR A 330 -11.31 1.17 -16.99
C THR A 330 -12.82 1.01 -16.94
N ARG A 331 -13.57 2.08 -16.70
CA ARG A 331 -15.03 2.04 -16.73
C ARG A 331 -15.56 1.68 -18.11
N ALA A 332 -14.99 2.26 -19.17
CA ALA A 332 -15.34 1.93 -20.55
C ALA A 332 -15.04 0.47 -20.89
N PHE A 333 -13.89 -0.05 -20.46
CA PHE A 333 -13.49 -1.45 -20.66
C PHE A 333 -14.51 -2.42 -20.04
N ILE A 334 -14.92 -2.19 -18.79
CA ILE A 334 -15.89 -3.04 -18.07
C ILE A 334 -17.30 -2.93 -18.70
N SER A 335 -17.70 -1.74 -19.15
CA SER A 335 -18.99 -1.55 -19.80
C SER A 335 -19.07 -2.14 -21.21
N GLY A 336 -17.96 -2.71 -21.73
CA GLY A 336 -17.92 -3.32 -23.07
C GLY A 336 -18.05 -2.33 -24.21
N GLY A 337 -17.92 -1.02 -23.92
CA GLY A 337 -18.11 0.05 -24.89
C GLY A 337 -16.85 0.90 -25.07
N SER A 338 -16.56 1.22 -26.33
CA SER A 338 -15.68 2.33 -26.71
C SER A 338 -16.44 3.67 -26.74
N GLY A 339 -17.54 3.80 -25.98
CA GLY A 339 -18.45 4.93 -26.06
C GLY A 339 -18.13 6.04 -25.07
N GLU A 340 -18.02 7.26 -25.54
CA GLU A 340 -17.88 8.49 -24.76
C GLU A 340 -19.10 8.79 -23.85
N ASP A 341 -20.20 8.05 -23.98
CA ASP A 341 -21.51 8.38 -23.38
C ASP A 341 -21.98 7.40 -22.28
N GLY A 342 -21.15 6.48 -21.78
CA GLY A 342 -21.52 5.61 -20.65
C GLY A 342 -22.68 4.63 -20.93
N GLU A 343 -22.96 4.31 -22.18
CA GLU A 343 -23.88 3.25 -22.52
C GLU A 343 -23.32 1.91 -22.02
N LYS A 344 -24.16 1.15 -21.30
CA LYS A 344 -23.84 -0.21 -20.86
C LYS A 344 -23.41 -0.99 -22.08
N GLY A 345 -22.25 -1.63 -22.00
CA GLY A 345 -21.70 -2.44 -23.09
C GLY A 345 -22.69 -3.50 -23.59
N ALA A 346 -22.41 -4.02 -24.76
CA ALA A 346 -23.24 -5.05 -25.36
C ALA A 346 -23.37 -6.23 -24.39
N SER A 347 -24.60 -6.64 -24.12
CA SER A 347 -24.86 -7.82 -23.30
C SER A 347 -24.15 -9.04 -23.89
N LEU A 348 -23.24 -9.66 -23.15
CA LEU A 348 -22.58 -10.89 -23.57
C LEU A 348 -23.50 -12.09 -23.52
N GLY A 349 -24.64 -11.96 -22.83
CA GLY A 349 -25.63 -13.00 -22.66
C GLY A 349 -26.63 -12.66 -21.55
N SER A 350 -27.53 -13.59 -21.31
CA SER A 350 -28.49 -13.51 -20.20
C SER A 350 -28.58 -14.87 -19.50
N THR A 351 -28.89 -14.84 -18.21
CA THR A 351 -29.19 -16.05 -17.45
C THR A 351 -30.61 -16.01 -16.93
N THR A 352 -31.29 -17.13 -16.97
CA THR A 352 -32.61 -17.32 -16.37
C THR A 352 -32.55 -17.84 -14.93
N ALA A 353 -31.37 -18.27 -14.51
CA ALA A 353 -31.12 -18.77 -13.15
C ALA A 353 -30.43 -17.69 -12.29
N LYS A 354 -30.69 -17.68 -11.00
CA LYS A 354 -29.87 -16.93 -10.04
C LYS A 354 -28.52 -17.62 -9.91
N PHE A 355 -27.46 -16.86 -10.04
CA PHE A 355 -26.12 -17.41 -9.88
C PHE A 355 -25.87 -17.93 -8.46
N GLN A 356 -26.27 -17.17 -7.45
CA GLN A 356 -26.24 -17.63 -6.06
C GLN A 356 -27.09 -16.75 -5.15
N PRO A 357 -27.96 -17.31 -4.29
CA PRO A 357 -28.58 -16.56 -3.20
C PRO A 357 -27.58 -16.27 -2.09
N LYS A 358 -27.74 -15.13 -1.39
CA LYS A 358 -27.02 -14.80 -0.14
C LYS A 358 -27.55 -15.66 1.00
N ASN A 359 -27.32 -16.97 0.96
CA ASN A 359 -27.73 -17.89 2.00
C ASN A 359 -26.51 -18.38 2.79
N GLU A 360 -26.74 -18.60 4.07
CA GLU A 360 -25.76 -19.22 4.95
C GLU A 360 -26.30 -20.57 5.42
N ILE A 361 -25.41 -21.54 5.52
CA ILE A 361 -25.65 -22.86 6.14
C ILE A 361 -24.66 -22.94 7.32
N ASP A 362 -25.18 -23.02 8.53
CA ASP A 362 -24.37 -23.05 9.77
C ASP A 362 -23.32 -21.90 9.87
N ARG A 363 -23.74 -20.68 9.44
CA ARG A 363 -22.91 -19.48 9.41
C ARG A 363 -21.78 -19.48 8.35
N LEU A 364 -21.81 -20.43 7.44
CA LEU A 364 -20.92 -20.46 6.29
C LEU A 364 -21.71 -20.10 5.02
N PRO A 365 -21.13 -19.31 4.10
CA PRO A 365 -21.76 -19.03 2.83
C PRO A 365 -22.12 -20.32 2.08
N GLU A 366 -23.36 -20.42 1.59
CA GLU A 366 -23.83 -21.63 0.90
C GLU A 366 -22.93 -22.01 -0.29
N GLY A 367 -22.39 -21.01 -0.98
CA GLY A 367 -21.48 -21.22 -2.11
C GLY A 367 -20.16 -21.91 -1.78
N LYS A 368 -19.75 -21.90 -0.51
CA LYS A 368 -18.56 -22.63 -0.04
C LYS A 368 -18.86 -24.09 0.28
N LEU A 369 -20.15 -24.46 0.41
CA LEU A 369 -20.57 -25.78 0.89
C LEU A 369 -21.33 -26.60 -0.16
N ARG A 370 -21.80 -25.95 -1.23
CA ARG A 370 -22.62 -26.59 -2.27
C ARG A 370 -22.17 -26.19 -3.65
N ASP A 371 -22.50 -27.04 -4.58
CA ASP A 371 -22.45 -26.74 -6.00
C ASP A 371 -23.38 -25.57 -6.35
N THR A 372 -22.87 -24.60 -7.12
CA THR A 372 -23.59 -23.38 -7.49
C THR A 372 -23.40 -23.06 -8.95
N ALA A 373 -24.38 -22.43 -9.56
CA ALA A 373 -24.35 -22.04 -10.97
C ALA A 373 -23.16 -21.12 -11.31
N VAL A 374 -22.63 -20.35 -10.36
CA VAL A 374 -21.43 -19.54 -10.59
C VAL A 374 -20.18 -20.40 -10.68
N MET A 375 -20.05 -21.42 -9.81
CA MET A 375 -18.93 -22.35 -9.84
C MET A 375 -18.99 -23.23 -11.10
N ASP A 376 -20.16 -23.66 -11.50
CA ASP A 376 -20.38 -24.37 -12.78
C ASP A 376 -19.92 -23.52 -13.98
N LEU A 377 -20.31 -22.24 -13.99
CA LEU A 377 -19.90 -21.33 -15.06
C LEU A 377 -18.38 -21.14 -15.09
N ILE A 378 -17.75 -20.90 -13.95
CA ILE A 378 -16.29 -20.71 -13.85
C ILE A 378 -15.57 -21.98 -14.31
N ASN A 379 -15.92 -23.14 -13.78
CA ASN A 379 -15.30 -24.40 -14.15
C ASN A 379 -15.49 -24.72 -15.64
N LYS A 380 -16.68 -24.46 -16.17
CA LYS A 380 -16.96 -24.63 -17.62
C LYS A 380 -16.09 -23.76 -18.48
N VAL A 381 -15.98 -22.46 -18.15
CA VAL A 381 -15.11 -21.52 -18.88
C VAL A 381 -13.66 -21.97 -18.83
N GLN A 382 -13.18 -22.41 -17.68
CA GLN A 382 -11.81 -22.91 -17.53
C GLN A 382 -11.57 -24.16 -18.40
N LEU A 383 -12.46 -25.14 -18.37
CA LEU A 383 -12.36 -26.36 -19.19
C LEU A 383 -12.37 -26.04 -20.69
N GLU A 384 -13.29 -25.20 -21.14
CA GLU A 384 -13.42 -24.82 -22.56
C GLU A 384 -12.18 -24.06 -23.08
N ASN A 385 -11.54 -23.23 -22.24
CA ASN A 385 -10.40 -22.42 -22.67
C ASN A 385 -9.04 -23.12 -22.47
N SER A 386 -8.93 -24.04 -21.50
CA SER A 386 -7.67 -24.76 -21.23
C SER A 386 -7.53 -26.08 -21.99
N GLY A 387 -8.64 -26.68 -22.40
CA GLY A 387 -8.66 -28.06 -22.95
C GLY A 387 -8.35 -29.12 -21.90
N ALA A 388 -8.41 -28.82 -20.61
CA ALA A 388 -8.19 -29.75 -19.52
C ALA A 388 -9.38 -30.68 -19.32
N ASP A 389 -9.13 -31.86 -18.75
CA ASP A 389 -10.20 -32.85 -18.43
C ASP A 389 -10.91 -32.55 -17.12
N VAL A 390 -10.27 -31.75 -16.23
CA VAL A 390 -10.79 -31.41 -14.90
C VAL A 390 -10.52 -29.92 -14.62
N SER A 391 -11.46 -29.25 -13.99
CA SER A 391 -11.31 -27.88 -13.48
C SER A 391 -11.68 -27.82 -12.00
N ALA A 392 -10.94 -27.01 -11.26
CA ALA A 392 -11.23 -26.63 -9.90
C ALA A 392 -11.02 -25.13 -9.71
N ALA A 393 -11.90 -24.49 -8.97
CA ALA A 393 -11.80 -23.07 -8.67
C ALA A 393 -12.16 -22.81 -7.20
N ALA A 394 -11.54 -21.80 -6.61
CA ALA A 394 -11.90 -21.32 -5.28
C ALA A 394 -12.91 -20.18 -5.37
N LEU A 395 -13.88 -20.16 -4.44
CA LEU A 395 -14.82 -19.06 -4.29
C LEU A 395 -14.23 -18.04 -3.29
N PHE A 396 -13.65 -16.95 -3.79
CA PHE A 396 -13.05 -15.91 -2.95
C PHE A 396 -14.07 -14.92 -2.36
N LYS A 397 -15.19 -14.72 -3.03
CA LYS A 397 -16.29 -13.85 -2.53
C LYS A 397 -17.37 -14.68 -1.89
N ASP A 398 -17.76 -14.31 -0.68
CA ASP A 398 -18.81 -14.98 0.09
C ASP A 398 -20.22 -14.74 -0.49
N THR A 399 -20.37 -13.74 -1.34
CA THR A 399 -21.63 -13.38 -1.97
C THR A 399 -21.40 -13.12 -3.46
N SER A 400 -21.91 -13.99 -4.30
CA SER A 400 -21.88 -13.86 -5.75
C SER A 400 -23.25 -13.47 -6.33
N ASP A 401 -23.82 -12.38 -5.85
CA ASP A 401 -24.82 -11.68 -6.65
C ASP A 401 -24.07 -10.96 -7.77
N LEU A 402 -23.87 -11.62 -8.90
CA LEU A 402 -23.48 -10.89 -10.10
C LEU A 402 -24.61 -9.90 -10.42
N PRO A 403 -24.30 -8.63 -10.66
CA PRO A 403 -25.31 -7.66 -11.03
C PRO A 403 -26.06 -8.16 -12.27
N LYS A 404 -27.40 -7.98 -12.26
CA LYS A 404 -28.28 -8.36 -13.35
C LYS A 404 -27.97 -7.54 -14.59
#